data_ee357e3ff7bafb9f86dc4965a3ed10be
#
_entry.id   ee357e3ff7bafb9f86dc4965a3ed10be
#
_cell.length_a   1.000
_cell.length_b   1.000
_cell.length_c   1.000
_cell.angle_alpha   90.00
_cell.angle_beta   90.00
_cell.angle_gamma   90.00
#
_symmetry.space_group_name_H-M   'P 1'
#
loop_
_entity.id
_entity.type
_entity.pdbx_description
1 polymer ?
#
loop_
_entity_poly.entity_id
_entity_poly.type
_entity_poly.pdbx_seq_one_letter_code
_entity_poly.pdbx_strand_id
1 'polypeptide(L)'
;VTTGCEPLLIVGSIAFDDLDMPSGEHRNVLGGSATYASISSSLLTRGAVRVVGVVGVDFSDDLLSQLQTRGIDTTGIERAAGRTFRWHGRYSSDLIGRTTLDTQLNVFADFSPKIPSAYRTSPFLLLGNIHPKLQIDVVQQVAHAKLVAADTMNFWIEREPDQLAQMLRRIDLLIINDEEARQLAGIHNLVRAAADIRKRGPKTLVIKRGEFGALLFDDSGTFFVPGYPLEEVRDPTGAGDSFAGGLMGYICARGEPSPGVLRQGMFFAAAMGSFCVEGIGPERLLRLGRADVAARMTSFARLVDHGGELVLPA
;
A
#
# COMPACT_ATOMS: atom_id res chain seq x y z
N VAL A 1 -18.39 17.25 -16.41
CA VAL A 1 -17.57 17.92 -15.37
C VAL A 1 -16.33 17.08 -15.20
N THR A 2 -15.22 17.51 -15.78
CA THR A 2 -13.91 16.92 -15.54
C THR A 2 -13.44 17.41 -14.16
N THR A 3 -13.85 16.74 -13.11
CA THR A 3 -13.23 16.89 -11.80
C THR A 3 -11.79 16.38 -11.92
N GLY A 4 -10.82 17.29 -11.89
CA GLY A 4 -9.41 16.93 -11.84
C GLY A 4 -9.21 15.99 -10.64
N CYS A 5 -8.42 14.93 -10.83
CA CYS A 5 -8.07 14.02 -9.73
C CYS A 5 -7.35 14.83 -8.65
N GLU A 6 -7.80 14.71 -7.40
CA GLU A 6 -7.16 15.40 -6.29
C GLU A 6 -5.82 14.73 -5.93
N PRO A 7 -4.81 15.48 -5.43
CA PRO A 7 -3.50 14.93 -5.14
C PRO A 7 -3.51 13.88 -4.02
N LEU A 8 -2.81 12.78 -4.25
CA LEU A 8 -2.47 11.76 -3.25
C LEU A 8 -1.01 11.94 -2.83
N LEU A 9 -0.78 12.25 -1.56
CA LEU A 9 0.55 12.25 -0.97
C LEU A 9 0.86 10.87 -0.38
N ILE A 10 1.98 10.29 -0.79
CA ILE A 10 2.49 9.03 -0.28
C ILE A 10 3.82 9.28 0.41
N VAL A 11 3.93 8.87 1.67
CA VAL A 11 5.17 8.96 2.45
C VAL A 11 5.57 7.56 2.90
N GLY A 12 6.77 7.13 2.55
CA GLY A 12 7.22 5.77 2.86
C GLY A 12 8.66 5.53 2.45
N SER A 13 9.09 4.28 2.55
CA SER A 13 10.42 3.85 2.14
C SER A 13 10.54 3.77 0.62
N ILE A 14 11.74 4.10 0.13
CA ILE A 14 12.25 3.79 -1.21
C ILE A 14 13.50 2.95 -0.97
N ALA A 15 13.59 1.78 -1.56
CA ALA A 15 14.59 0.79 -1.21
C ALA A 15 15.15 0.07 -2.43
N PHE A 16 16.23 -0.65 -2.20
CA PHE A 16 16.65 -1.78 -3.02
C PHE A 16 16.43 -3.08 -2.23
N ASP A 17 15.75 -4.02 -2.86
CA ASP A 17 15.49 -5.35 -2.31
C ASP A 17 16.44 -6.37 -2.94
N ASP A 18 17.07 -7.20 -2.12
CA ASP A 18 17.78 -8.40 -2.51
C ASP A 18 16.91 -9.61 -2.16
N LEU A 19 16.52 -10.39 -3.16
CA LEU A 19 15.52 -11.44 -3.01
C LEU A 19 16.14 -12.81 -3.32
N ASP A 20 16.12 -13.73 -2.34
CA ASP A 20 16.38 -15.13 -2.55
C ASP A 20 15.04 -15.85 -2.77
N MET A 21 14.74 -16.18 -4.02
CA MET A 21 13.48 -16.77 -4.46
C MET A 21 13.68 -18.21 -4.89
N PRO A 22 12.65 -19.06 -4.89
CA PRO A 22 12.75 -20.41 -5.50
C PRO A 22 13.16 -20.38 -6.97
N SER A 23 12.85 -19.30 -7.68
CA SER A 23 13.23 -19.05 -9.08
C SER A 23 14.68 -18.59 -9.27
N GLY A 24 15.41 -18.26 -8.20
CA GLY A 24 16.76 -17.73 -8.23
C GLY A 24 16.95 -16.48 -7.38
N GLU A 25 18.15 -15.95 -7.45
CA GLU A 25 18.52 -14.72 -6.72
C GLU A 25 18.30 -13.49 -7.58
N HIS A 26 17.64 -12.47 -7.01
CA HIS A 26 17.45 -11.17 -7.64
C HIS A 26 18.07 -10.11 -6.75
N ARG A 27 18.94 -9.26 -7.31
CA ARG A 27 19.71 -8.25 -6.55
C ARG A 27 19.41 -6.85 -7.05
N ASN A 28 19.42 -5.88 -6.13
CA ASN A 28 19.16 -4.46 -6.44
C ASN A 28 17.81 -4.24 -7.10
N VAL A 29 16.80 -5.00 -6.72
CA VAL A 29 15.43 -4.82 -7.20
C VAL A 29 14.87 -3.53 -6.60
N LEU A 30 14.26 -2.67 -7.41
CA LEU A 30 13.60 -1.47 -6.90
C LEU A 30 12.46 -1.86 -5.96
N GLY A 31 12.46 -1.32 -4.75
CA GLY A 31 11.53 -1.68 -3.69
C GLY A 31 11.12 -0.51 -2.80
N GLY A 32 10.51 -0.84 -1.68
CA GLY A 32 10.02 0.11 -0.69
C GLY A 32 8.55 0.46 -0.83
N SER A 33 7.90 0.72 0.31
CA SER A 33 6.44 0.94 0.40
C SER A 33 5.94 2.10 -0.45
N ALA A 34 6.68 3.23 -0.47
CA ALA A 34 6.30 4.39 -1.29
C ALA A 34 6.45 4.10 -2.79
N THR A 35 7.43 3.29 -3.19
CA THR A 35 7.62 2.89 -4.58
C THR A 35 6.42 2.11 -5.11
N TYR A 36 6.09 0.99 -4.48
CA TYR A 36 4.97 0.14 -4.93
C TYR A 36 3.63 0.87 -4.89
N ALA A 37 3.37 1.58 -3.79
CA ALA A 37 2.12 2.32 -3.63
C ALA A 37 1.98 3.44 -4.67
N SER A 38 3.04 4.19 -4.97
CA SER A 38 3.00 5.28 -5.94
C SER A 38 2.82 4.78 -7.38
N ILE A 39 3.52 3.71 -7.77
CA ILE A 39 3.35 3.11 -9.10
C ILE A 39 1.90 2.61 -9.28
N SER A 40 1.37 1.89 -8.29
CA SER A 40 0.00 1.36 -8.34
C SER A 40 -1.06 2.46 -8.41
N SER A 41 -0.93 3.50 -7.59
CA SER A 41 -1.88 4.62 -7.56
C SER A 41 -1.82 5.48 -8.83
N SER A 42 -0.63 5.63 -9.44
CA SER A 42 -0.44 6.45 -10.65
C SER A 42 -1.31 6.00 -11.83
N LEU A 43 -1.57 4.69 -11.93
CA LEU A 43 -2.44 4.11 -12.96
C LEU A 43 -3.89 4.59 -12.87
N LEU A 44 -4.34 4.97 -11.69
CA LEU A 44 -5.72 5.37 -11.40
C LEU A 44 -5.89 6.89 -11.32
N THR A 45 -4.87 7.62 -10.84
CA THR A 45 -4.93 9.05 -10.53
C THR A 45 -4.55 9.98 -11.68
N ARG A 46 -4.10 9.48 -12.84
CA ARG A 46 -3.66 10.29 -14.00
C ARG A 46 -2.61 11.34 -13.64
N GLY A 47 -1.62 10.99 -12.82
CA GLY A 47 -0.50 11.88 -12.48
C GLY A 47 -0.73 12.79 -11.27
N ALA A 48 -1.70 12.49 -10.42
CA ALA A 48 -1.92 13.24 -9.19
C ALA A 48 -1.25 12.55 -7.96
N VAL A 49 -0.09 11.91 -8.15
CA VAL A 49 0.66 11.24 -7.07
C VAL A 49 1.89 12.05 -6.70
N ARG A 50 2.07 12.29 -5.41
CA ARG A 50 3.20 13.00 -4.80
C ARG A 50 3.90 12.05 -3.84
N VAL A 51 5.23 11.93 -3.95
CA VAL A 51 6.01 11.03 -3.09
C VAL A 51 6.97 11.82 -2.22
N VAL A 52 7.04 11.43 -0.94
CA VAL A 52 8.07 11.88 0.00
C VAL A 52 8.80 10.65 0.53
N GLY A 53 10.11 10.67 0.39
CA GLY A 53 11.01 9.60 0.80
C GLY A 53 12.44 10.07 0.78
N VAL A 54 13.38 9.18 1.08
CA VAL A 54 14.82 9.45 1.01
C VAL A 54 15.53 8.34 0.25
N VAL A 55 16.50 8.72 -0.58
CA VAL A 55 17.38 7.82 -1.31
C VAL A 55 18.84 8.24 -1.13
N GLY A 56 19.75 7.30 -1.32
CA GLY A 56 21.19 7.56 -1.30
C GLY A 56 21.74 8.01 -2.64
N VAL A 57 23.06 8.21 -2.68
CA VAL A 57 23.79 8.58 -3.91
C VAL A 57 23.85 7.46 -4.95
N ASP A 58 23.57 6.23 -4.53
CA ASP A 58 23.51 5.03 -5.37
C ASP A 58 22.18 4.86 -6.11
N PHE A 59 21.18 5.72 -5.85
CA PHE A 59 19.90 5.71 -6.55
C PHE A 59 20.01 6.50 -7.84
N SER A 60 19.91 5.84 -8.99
CA SER A 60 20.13 6.45 -10.28
C SER A 60 19.03 7.42 -10.71
N ASP A 61 19.37 8.40 -11.54
CA ASP A 61 18.37 9.32 -12.11
C ASP A 61 17.42 8.62 -13.09
N ASP A 62 17.83 7.50 -13.68
CA ASP A 62 16.97 6.67 -14.52
C ASP A 62 15.80 6.07 -13.73
N LEU A 63 16.03 5.63 -12.49
CA LEU A 63 14.97 5.13 -11.61
C LEU A 63 13.99 6.24 -11.22
N LEU A 64 14.49 7.45 -10.93
CA LEU A 64 13.61 8.61 -10.70
C LEU A 64 12.78 8.95 -11.95
N SER A 65 13.44 8.94 -13.13
CA SER A 65 12.79 9.19 -14.41
C SER A 65 11.69 8.17 -14.72
N GLN A 66 11.88 6.90 -14.37
CA GLN A 66 10.84 5.87 -14.51
C GLN A 66 9.59 6.19 -13.68
N LEU A 67 9.75 6.69 -12.46
CA LEU A 67 8.62 7.14 -11.63
C LEU A 67 7.95 8.39 -12.23
N GLN A 68 8.74 9.36 -12.68
CA GLN A 68 8.24 10.60 -13.28
C GLN A 68 7.47 10.37 -14.57
N THR A 69 7.90 9.45 -15.45
CA THR A 69 7.19 9.10 -16.69
C THR A 69 5.79 8.53 -16.43
N ARG A 70 5.53 8.04 -15.22
CA ARG A 70 4.21 7.60 -14.78
C ARG A 70 3.37 8.72 -14.16
N GLY A 71 3.86 9.96 -14.22
CA GLY A 71 3.20 11.13 -13.64
C GLY A 71 3.31 11.20 -12.12
N ILE A 72 4.31 10.55 -11.53
CA ILE A 72 4.59 10.64 -10.09
C ILE A 72 5.49 11.85 -9.87
N ASP A 73 5.04 12.78 -9.02
CA ASP A 73 5.84 13.93 -8.60
C ASP A 73 6.84 13.49 -7.52
N THR A 74 8.11 13.48 -7.88
CA THR A 74 9.23 13.04 -7.05
C THR A 74 9.97 14.19 -6.35
N THR A 75 9.44 15.42 -6.41
CA THR A 75 10.06 16.61 -5.79
C THR A 75 10.27 16.46 -4.28
N GLY A 76 9.48 15.60 -3.63
CA GLY A 76 9.61 15.29 -2.21
C GLY A 76 10.63 14.20 -1.88
N ILE A 77 11.33 13.63 -2.87
CA ILE A 77 12.36 12.62 -2.63
C ILE A 77 13.68 13.31 -2.35
N GLU A 78 14.18 13.17 -1.13
CA GLU A 78 15.48 13.68 -0.69
C GLU A 78 16.60 12.74 -1.15
N ARG A 79 17.69 13.30 -1.68
CA ARG A 79 18.93 12.55 -1.95
C ARG A 79 19.93 12.88 -0.86
N ALA A 80 20.23 11.92 0.01
CA ALA A 80 21.16 12.09 1.13
C ALA A 80 22.53 11.44 0.82
N ALA A 81 23.57 11.91 1.53
CA ALA A 81 24.89 11.30 1.46
C ALA A 81 24.87 9.91 2.13
N GLY A 82 25.20 8.87 1.39
CA GLY A 82 25.17 7.48 1.83
C GLY A 82 24.46 6.59 0.83
N ARG A 83 24.16 5.35 1.23
CA ARG A 83 23.46 4.38 0.40
C ARG A 83 21.96 4.44 0.66
N THR A 84 21.18 4.06 -0.35
CA THR A 84 19.75 3.83 -0.25
C THR A 84 19.46 2.68 0.72
N PHE A 85 18.30 2.72 1.38
CA PHE A 85 17.79 1.62 2.21
C PHE A 85 17.83 0.31 1.44
N ARG A 86 18.28 -0.77 2.12
CA ARG A 86 18.33 -2.12 1.56
C ARG A 86 17.64 -3.12 2.46
N TRP A 87 16.89 -4.00 1.85
CA TRP A 87 16.32 -5.16 2.51
C TRP A 87 16.70 -6.42 1.78
N HIS A 88 17.10 -7.47 2.51
CA HIS A 88 17.41 -8.78 1.96
C HIS A 88 16.48 -9.81 2.58
N GLY A 89 15.69 -10.46 1.75
CA GLY A 89 14.72 -11.46 2.16
C GLY A 89 14.84 -12.77 1.41
N ARG A 90 14.51 -13.86 2.09
CA ARG A 90 14.38 -15.19 1.50
C ARG A 90 12.94 -15.65 1.61
N TYR A 91 12.40 -16.14 0.49
CA TYR A 91 11.07 -16.72 0.42
C TYR A 91 11.14 -18.25 0.47
N SER A 92 10.15 -18.87 1.12
CA SER A 92 9.92 -20.31 1.09
C SER A 92 9.50 -20.79 -0.31
N SER A 93 9.53 -22.10 -0.55
CA SER A 93 9.17 -22.69 -1.84
C SER A 93 7.73 -22.42 -2.29
N ASP A 94 6.83 -22.16 -1.34
CA ASP A 94 5.42 -21.81 -1.57
C ASP A 94 5.17 -20.30 -1.68
N LEU A 95 6.21 -19.45 -1.55
CA LEU A 95 6.16 -18.00 -1.54
C LEU A 95 5.29 -17.37 -0.44
N ILE A 96 4.80 -18.15 0.53
CA ILE A 96 3.99 -17.66 1.65
C ILE A 96 4.89 -17.21 2.80
N GLY A 97 5.86 -18.06 3.16
CA GLY A 97 6.84 -17.78 4.22
C GLY A 97 7.95 -16.84 3.75
N ARG A 98 8.29 -15.87 4.60
CA ARG A 98 9.38 -14.92 4.34
C ARG A 98 10.29 -14.81 5.57
N THR A 99 11.60 -14.89 5.33
CA THR A 99 12.63 -14.64 6.35
C THR A 99 13.46 -13.43 5.96
N THR A 100 13.54 -12.42 6.81
CA THR A 100 14.47 -11.31 6.65
C THR A 100 15.88 -11.80 6.98
N LEU A 101 16.81 -11.68 6.02
CA LEU A 101 18.21 -12.05 6.18
C LEU A 101 19.06 -10.85 6.61
N ASP A 102 18.79 -9.67 6.06
CA ASP A 102 19.49 -8.43 6.39
C ASP A 102 18.60 -7.21 6.19
N THR A 103 18.88 -6.16 6.96
CA THR A 103 18.20 -4.85 6.84
C THR A 103 19.23 -3.75 7.07
N GLN A 104 19.57 -3.03 6.01
CA GLN A 104 20.49 -1.91 6.06
C GLN A 104 19.70 -0.61 5.88
N LEU A 105 19.40 0.05 6.99
CA LEU A 105 18.63 1.30 6.96
C LEU A 105 19.33 2.40 6.18
N ASN A 106 20.67 2.48 6.24
CA ASN A 106 21.47 3.47 5.50
C ASN A 106 20.92 4.90 5.71
N VAL A 107 20.69 5.66 4.62
CA VAL A 107 20.13 7.03 4.72
C VAL A 107 18.73 7.07 5.32
N PHE A 108 18.01 5.95 5.33
CA PHE A 108 16.68 5.87 5.93
C PHE A 108 16.71 5.87 7.47
N ALA A 109 17.86 5.55 8.10
CA ALA A 109 18.01 5.61 9.55
C ALA A 109 17.80 7.03 10.11
N ASP A 110 18.23 8.04 9.36
CA ASP A 110 18.14 9.45 9.74
C ASP A 110 16.98 10.17 9.01
N PHE A 111 16.12 9.41 8.34
CA PHE A 111 15.02 9.98 7.57
C PHE A 111 14.06 10.75 8.48
N SER A 112 13.91 12.03 8.21
CA SER A 112 12.94 12.92 8.86
C SER A 112 12.10 13.57 7.78
N PRO A 113 10.87 13.08 7.53
CA PRO A 113 10.04 13.55 6.42
C PRO A 113 9.77 15.05 6.48
N LYS A 114 10.22 15.79 5.48
CA LYS A 114 9.92 17.21 5.29
C LYS A 114 8.92 17.35 4.14
N ILE A 115 7.70 17.66 4.46
CA ILE A 115 6.66 17.78 3.45
C ILE A 115 6.82 19.11 2.70
N PRO A 116 7.09 19.09 1.37
CA PRO A 116 7.16 20.31 0.56
C PRO A 116 5.90 21.15 0.72
N SER A 117 6.03 22.47 0.74
CA SER A 117 4.90 23.39 0.98
C SER A 117 3.70 23.12 0.03
N ALA A 118 3.99 22.81 -1.24
CA ALA A 118 2.98 22.46 -2.23
C ALA A 118 2.24 21.15 -1.94
N TYR A 119 2.80 20.27 -1.09
CA TYR A 119 2.18 18.98 -0.74
C TYR A 119 1.36 19.02 0.55
N ARG A 120 1.56 20.05 1.40
CA ARG A 120 0.91 20.15 2.73
C ARG A 120 -0.62 20.27 2.67
N THR A 121 -1.17 20.59 1.52
CA THR A 121 -2.62 20.69 1.28
C THR A 121 -3.15 19.49 0.48
N SER A 122 -2.41 18.37 0.42
CA SER A 122 -2.89 17.16 -0.25
C SER A 122 -4.09 16.59 0.51
N PRO A 123 -5.24 16.42 -0.15
CA PRO A 123 -6.46 15.97 0.53
C PRO A 123 -6.43 14.48 0.90
N PHE A 124 -5.57 13.71 0.24
CA PHE A 124 -5.41 12.28 0.49
C PHE A 124 -3.97 11.99 0.88
N LEU A 125 -3.78 11.25 1.97
CA LEU A 125 -2.49 10.88 2.53
C LEU A 125 -2.42 9.37 2.74
N LEU A 126 -1.37 8.73 2.20
CA LEU A 126 -1.01 7.36 2.49
C LEU A 126 0.35 7.34 3.20
N LEU A 127 0.33 6.86 4.42
CA LEU A 127 1.51 6.61 5.24
C LEU A 127 1.92 5.15 5.06
N GLY A 128 2.96 4.92 4.28
CA GLY A 128 3.54 3.59 4.09
C GLY A 128 4.14 3.05 5.39
N ASN A 129 4.60 1.82 5.34
CA ASN A 129 5.23 1.15 6.47
C ASN A 129 6.56 1.80 6.84
N ILE A 130 6.52 2.78 7.74
CA ILE A 130 7.65 3.47 8.36
C ILE A 130 7.40 3.59 9.87
N HIS A 131 8.40 4.05 10.61
CA HIS A 131 8.29 4.24 12.06
C HIS A 131 7.06 5.08 12.44
N PRO A 132 6.20 4.64 13.39
CA PRO A 132 4.95 5.34 13.75
C PRO A 132 5.13 6.80 14.15
N LYS A 133 6.26 7.15 14.78
CA LYS A 133 6.58 8.56 15.07
C LYS A 133 6.70 9.40 13.80
N LEU A 134 7.36 8.88 12.76
CA LEU A 134 7.49 9.59 11.48
C LEU A 134 6.12 9.75 10.80
N GLN A 135 5.26 8.74 10.91
CA GLN A 135 3.88 8.84 10.42
C GLN A 135 3.11 9.97 11.14
N ILE A 136 3.26 10.07 12.46
CA ILE A 136 2.66 11.16 13.26
C ILE A 136 3.20 12.53 12.81
N ASP A 137 4.53 12.64 12.65
CA ASP A 137 5.20 13.89 12.25
C ASP A 137 4.73 14.35 10.86
N VAL A 138 4.46 13.41 9.94
CA VAL A 138 3.87 13.71 8.62
C VAL A 138 2.45 14.23 8.75
N VAL A 139 1.59 13.56 9.51
CA VAL A 139 0.19 14.02 9.72
C VAL A 139 0.14 15.44 10.27
N GLN A 140 1.07 15.81 11.14
CA GLN A 140 1.14 17.17 11.69
C GLN A 140 1.54 18.25 10.68
N GLN A 141 2.21 17.84 9.57
CA GLN A 141 2.63 18.76 8.51
C GLN A 141 1.58 18.91 7.39
N VAL A 142 0.58 18.03 7.33
CA VAL A 142 -0.46 18.05 6.29
C VAL A 142 -1.74 18.67 6.85
N ALA A 143 -2.21 19.74 6.23
CA ALA A 143 -3.39 20.46 6.68
C ALA A 143 -4.65 19.90 5.98
N HIS A 144 -5.70 19.64 6.78
CA HIS A 144 -7.05 19.34 6.30
C HIS A 144 -7.16 18.17 5.30
N ALA A 145 -6.42 17.08 5.53
CA ALA A 145 -6.60 15.85 4.75
C ALA A 145 -8.06 15.35 4.89
N LYS A 146 -8.67 14.98 3.76
CA LYS A 146 -10.00 14.35 3.70
C LYS A 146 -9.95 12.89 4.18
N LEU A 147 -8.80 12.24 3.93
CA LEU A 147 -8.54 10.86 4.33
C LEU A 147 -7.06 10.66 4.60
N VAL A 148 -6.75 10.16 5.77
CA VAL A 148 -5.42 9.69 6.17
C VAL A 148 -5.47 8.17 6.29
N ALA A 149 -4.75 7.47 5.41
CA ALA A 149 -4.56 6.03 5.46
C ALA A 149 -3.15 5.70 5.94
N ALA A 150 -3.01 4.60 6.65
CA ALA A 150 -1.70 4.10 7.07
C ALA A 150 -1.60 2.58 6.94
N ASP A 151 -0.38 2.11 6.73
CA ASP A 151 0.06 0.73 6.91
C ASP A 151 0.99 0.65 8.13
N THR A 152 1.19 -0.55 8.66
CA THR A 152 2.15 -0.87 9.72
C THR A 152 2.69 -2.28 9.52
N MET A 153 3.52 -2.77 10.44
CA MET A 153 4.03 -4.14 10.40
C MET A 153 4.24 -4.69 11.82
N ASN A 154 4.42 -6.01 11.89
CA ASN A 154 4.67 -6.75 13.13
C ASN A 154 5.74 -6.11 14.01
N PHE A 155 6.85 -5.65 13.41
CA PHE A 155 7.94 -5.01 14.13
C PHE A 155 7.49 -3.79 14.95
N TRP A 156 6.67 -2.90 14.35
CA TRP A 156 6.16 -1.71 15.04
C TRP A 156 5.09 -2.06 16.07
N ILE A 157 4.25 -3.05 15.78
CA ILE A 157 3.24 -3.56 16.73
C ILE A 157 3.92 -4.05 18.00
N GLU A 158 5.08 -4.71 17.85
CA GLU A 158 5.83 -5.30 18.96
C GLU A 158 6.73 -4.29 19.69
N ARG A 159 7.43 -3.44 18.94
CA ARG A 159 8.51 -2.60 19.46
C ARG A 159 8.09 -1.18 19.82
N GLU A 160 7.05 -0.65 19.17
CA GLU A 160 6.60 0.74 19.32
C GLU A 160 5.10 0.84 19.62
N PRO A 161 4.55 0.06 20.56
CA PRO A 161 3.10 -0.02 20.79
C PRO A 161 2.49 1.31 21.21
N ASP A 162 3.19 2.14 22.00
CA ASP A 162 2.69 3.43 22.46
C ASP A 162 2.61 4.46 21.32
N GLN A 163 3.63 4.49 20.47
CA GLN A 163 3.64 5.39 19.30
C GLN A 163 2.65 4.93 18.24
N LEU A 164 2.53 3.63 18.04
CA LEU A 164 1.52 3.05 17.16
C LEU A 164 0.10 3.40 17.64
N ALA A 165 -0.16 3.29 18.95
CA ALA A 165 -1.46 3.70 19.53
C ALA A 165 -1.74 5.20 19.35
N GLN A 166 -0.71 6.04 19.36
CA GLN A 166 -0.87 7.48 19.07
C GLN A 166 -1.13 7.74 17.57
N MET A 167 -0.47 6.99 16.68
CA MET A 167 -0.68 7.07 15.24
C MET A 167 -2.10 6.63 14.87
N LEU A 168 -2.60 5.50 15.42
CA LEU A 168 -3.95 4.99 15.16
C LEU A 168 -5.04 6.02 15.44
N ARG A 169 -4.86 6.87 16.44
CA ARG A 169 -5.83 7.96 16.77
C ARG A 169 -5.82 9.12 15.78
N ARG A 170 -4.89 9.14 14.82
CA ARG A 170 -4.70 10.23 13.85
C ARG A 170 -5.03 9.85 12.42
N ILE A 171 -5.44 8.61 12.20
CA ILE A 171 -5.75 8.09 10.88
C ILE A 171 -7.23 7.72 10.77
N ASP A 172 -7.74 7.71 9.54
CA ASP A 172 -9.11 7.35 9.23
C ASP A 172 -9.22 5.90 8.76
N LEU A 173 -8.20 5.41 8.04
CA LEU A 173 -8.12 4.11 7.41
C LEU A 173 -6.82 3.41 7.78
N LEU A 174 -6.93 2.20 8.35
CA LEU A 174 -5.78 1.31 8.55
C LEU A 174 -5.83 0.16 7.55
N ILE A 175 -4.68 -0.16 6.91
CA ILE A 175 -4.56 -1.24 5.91
C ILE A 175 -3.46 -2.19 6.39
N ILE A 176 -3.83 -3.33 6.93
CA ILE A 176 -2.90 -4.32 7.51
C ILE A 176 -3.21 -5.73 7.03
N ASN A 177 -2.30 -6.68 7.26
CA ASN A 177 -2.59 -8.08 7.01
C ASN A 177 -3.28 -8.76 8.19
N ASP A 178 -3.69 -9.99 8.02
CA ASP A 178 -4.46 -10.72 9.05
C ASP A 178 -3.60 -11.16 10.26
N GLU A 179 -2.30 -11.39 10.08
CA GLU A 179 -1.38 -11.66 11.20
C GLU A 179 -1.18 -10.40 12.03
N GLU A 180 -0.93 -9.27 11.39
CA GLU A 180 -0.80 -7.95 12.03
C GLU A 180 -2.09 -7.56 12.77
N ALA A 181 -3.25 -7.84 12.18
CA ALA A 181 -4.54 -7.60 12.83
C ALA A 181 -4.72 -8.43 14.11
N ARG A 182 -4.37 -9.72 14.07
CA ARG A 182 -4.41 -10.60 15.25
C ARG A 182 -3.43 -10.16 16.32
N GLN A 183 -2.20 -9.83 15.93
CA GLN A 183 -1.15 -9.36 16.83
C GLN A 183 -1.53 -8.04 17.49
N LEU A 184 -1.97 -7.07 16.70
CA LEU A 184 -2.36 -5.74 17.19
C LEU A 184 -3.54 -5.80 18.18
N ALA A 185 -4.54 -6.63 17.91
CA ALA A 185 -5.69 -6.79 18.78
C ALA A 185 -5.45 -7.75 19.96
N GLY A 186 -4.50 -8.69 19.83
CA GLY A 186 -4.39 -9.84 20.73
C GLY A 186 -5.57 -10.81 20.59
N ILE A 187 -6.27 -10.82 19.46
CA ILE A 187 -7.51 -11.56 19.23
C ILE A 187 -7.40 -12.36 17.93
N HIS A 188 -7.60 -13.69 18.02
CA HIS A 188 -7.46 -14.57 16.88
C HIS A 188 -8.58 -14.41 15.81
N ASN A 189 -9.81 -14.18 16.23
CA ASN A 189 -10.95 -13.99 15.32
C ASN A 189 -10.90 -12.60 14.68
N LEU A 190 -10.81 -12.54 13.35
CA LEU A 190 -10.61 -11.28 12.60
C LEU A 190 -11.76 -10.29 12.74
N VAL A 191 -13.02 -10.74 12.85
CA VAL A 191 -14.18 -9.84 13.03
C VAL A 191 -14.10 -9.15 14.39
N ARG A 192 -13.74 -9.91 15.44
CA ARG A 192 -13.54 -9.36 16.78
C ARG A 192 -12.30 -8.46 16.85
N ALA A 193 -11.21 -8.87 16.20
CA ALA A 193 -9.99 -8.06 16.10
C ALA A 193 -10.27 -6.72 15.41
N ALA A 194 -11.01 -6.74 14.30
CA ALA A 194 -11.41 -5.54 13.58
C ALA A 194 -12.26 -4.59 14.45
N ALA A 195 -13.23 -5.13 15.18
CA ALA A 195 -14.05 -4.33 16.10
C ALA A 195 -13.23 -3.68 17.23
N ASP A 196 -12.19 -4.37 17.73
CA ASP A 196 -11.28 -3.84 18.76
C ASP A 196 -10.36 -2.77 18.17
N ILE A 197 -9.72 -3.02 17.03
CA ILE A 197 -8.80 -2.08 16.39
C ILE A 197 -9.52 -0.78 16.02
N ARG A 198 -10.74 -0.85 15.47
CA ARG A 198 -11.52 0.34 15.12
C ARG A 198 -11.83 1.23 16.32
N LYS A 199 -12.00 0.67 17.51
CA LYS A 199 -12.15 1.45 18.77
C LYS A 199 -10.90 2.22 19.17
N ARG A 200 -9.73 1.85 18.63
CA ARG A 200 -8.44 2.51 18.95
C ARG A 200 -8.17 3.76 18.09
N GLY A 201 -8.99 4.03 17.06
CA GLY A 201 -8.86 5.25 16.24
C GLY A 201 -9.46 5.17 14.85
N PRO A 202 -8.97 4.29 13.96
CA PRO A 202 -9.42 4.28 12.57
C PRO A 202 -10.87 3.85 12.43
N LYS A 203 -11.67 4.65 11.73
CA LYS A 203 -13.08 4.32 11.44
C LYS A 203 -13.22 3.19 10.43
N THR A 204 -12.24 3.10 9.53
CA THR A 204 -12.19 2.10 8.47
C THR A 204 -10.96 1.22 8.64
N LEU A 205 -11.16 -0.09 8.52
CA LEU A 205 -10.08 -1.08 8.58
C LEU A 205 -10.15 -2.01 7.38
N VAL A 206 -9.01 -2.18 6.71
CA VAL A 206 -8.83 -3.20 5.68
C VAL A 206 -7.86 -4.27 6.20
N ILE A 207 -8.28 -5.53 6.15
CA ILE A 207 -7.45 -6.69 6.50
C ILE A 207 -7.16 -7.49 5.25
N LYS A 208 -5.91 -7.43 4.78
CA LYS A 208 -5.36 -8.20 3.65
C LYS A 208 -5.16 -9.65 4.08
N ARG A 209 -5.48 -10.63 3.21
CA ARG A 209 -5.37 -12.05 3.51
C ARG A 209 -4.68 -12.82 2.37
N GLY A 210 -3.70 -12.20 1.73
CA GLY A 210 -2.96 -12.79 0.61
C GLY A 210 -3.88 -13.23 -0.54
N GLU A 211 -3.71 -14.45 -0.98
CA GLU A 211 -4.52 -15.06 -2.04
C GLU A 211 -6.02 -15.17 -1.72
N PHE A 212 -6.37 -15.16 -0.44
CA PHE A 212 -7.77 -15.21 0.00
C PHE A 212 -8.47 -13.85 -0.08
N GLY A 213 -7.82 -12.80 -0.62
CA GLY A 213 -8.43 -11.49 -0.79
C GLY A 213 -8.32 -10.58 0.42
N ALA A 214 -9.36 -9.77 0.68
CA ALA A 214 -9.32 -8.81 1.78
C ALA A 214 -10.72 -8.51 2.34
N LEU A 215 -10.76 -8.14 3.62
CA LEU A 215 -11.95 -7.70 4.33
C LEU A 215 -11.88 -6.20 4.57
N LEU A 216 -12.97 -5.49 4.34
CA LEU A 216 -13.18 -4.10 4.71
C LEU A 216 -14.19 -4.04 5.83
N PHE A 217 -13.89 -3.29 6.88
CA PHE A 217 -14.77 -3.01 8.01
C PHE A 217 -14.97 -1.50 8.14
N ASP A 218 -16.19 -1.04 8.02
CA ASP A 218 -16.60 0.35 8.24
C ASP A 218 -17.94 0.42 8.98
N ASP A 219 -18.53 1.60 9.09
CA ASP A 219 -19.82 1.77 9.76
C ASP A 219 -20.99 1.20 8.96
N SER A 220 -20.80 0.92 7.66
CA SER A 220 -21.81 0.25 6.83
C SER A 220 -21.78 -1.28 6.95
N GLY A 221 -20.82 -1.84 7.70
CA GLY A 221 -20.66 -3.26 7.96
C GLY A 221 -19.36 -3.85 7.44
N THR A 222 -19.41 -5.12 7.06
CA THR A 222 -18.27 -5.87 6.53
C THR A 222 -18.44 -6.09 5.04
N PHE A 223 -17.38 -5.84 4.27
CA PHE A 223 -17.33 -6.15 2.84
C PHE A 223 -16.13 -7.04 2.54
N PHE A 224 -16.28 -7.95 1.60
CA PHE A 224 -15.24 -8.88 1.17
C PHE A 224 -14.94 -8.70 -0.32
N VAL A 225 -13.65 -8.64 -0.66
CA VAL A 225 -13.16 -8.77 -2.03
C VAL A 225 -12.32 -10.04 -2.13
N PRO A 226 -12.56 -10.95 -3.10
CA PRO A 226 -11.70 -12.12 -3.29
C PRO A 226 -10.31 -11.71 -3.81
N GLY A 227 -9.32 -12.56 -3.59
CA GLY A 227 -8.07 -12.52 -4.34
C GLY A 227 -8.34 -12.83 -5.81
N TYR A 228 -7.59 -12.21 -6.72
CA TYR A 228 -7.66 -12.60 -8.12
C TYR A 228 -6.89 -13.90 -8.32
N PRO A 229 -7.51 -14.98 -8.83
CA PRO A 229 -6.83 -16.25 -9.00
C PRO A 229 -5.77 -16.14 -10.11
N LEU A 230 -4.54 -16.51 -9.77
CA LEU A 230 -3.39 -16.53 -10.68
C LEU A 230 -2.85 -17.94 -10.78
N GLU A 231 -2.45 -18.34 -11.98
CA GLU A 231 -1.78 -19.62 -12.20
C GLU A 231 -0.32 -19.59 -11.71
N GLU A 232 0.32 -18.42 -11.76
CA GLU A 232 1.73 -18.25 -11.37
C GLU A 232 1.88 -16.99 -10.52
N VAL A 233 2.54 -17.12 -9.37
CA VAL A 233 3.02 -16.03 -8.53
C VAL A 233 4.55 -16.04 -8.60
N ARG A 234 5.17 -14.91 -8.92
CA ARG A 234 6.62 -14.78 -9.06
C ARG A 234 7.28 -14.17 -7.85
N ASP A 235 6.73 -13.07 -7.36
CA ASP A 235 7.29 -12.33 -6.24
C ASP A 235 6.16 -11.64 -5.44
N PRO A 236 5.92 -12.04 -4.18
CA PRO A 236 4.91 -11.41 -3.34
C PRO A 236 5.35 -10.08 -2.72
N THR A 237 6.62 -9.67 -2.92
CA THR A 237 7.15 -8.41 -2.36
C THR A 237 6.38 -7.21 -2.89
N GLY A 238 5.97 -6.31 -2.00
CA GLY A 238 5.25 -5.09 -2.36
C GLY A 238 3.78 -5.29 -2.74
N ALA A 239 3.24 -6.52 -2.71
CA ALA A 239 1.83 -6.77 -3.01
C ALA A 239 0.88 -6.00 -2.07
N GLY A 240 1.22 -5.93 -0.79
CA GLY A 240 0.48 -5.17 0.22
C GLY A 240 0.50 -3.66 -0.03
N ASP A 241 1.67 -3.12 -0.38
CA ASP A 241 1.83 -1.70 -0.72
C ASP A 241 1.12 -1.37 -2.03
N SER A 242 1.18 -2.28 -3.01
CA SER A 242 0.46 -2.14 -4.28
C SER A 242 -1.04 -2.17 -4.09
N PHE A 243 -1.54 -3.01 -3.18
CA PHE A 243 -2.93 -3.03 -2.77
C PHE A 243 -3.33 -1.69 -2.14
N ALA A 244 -2.55 -1.18 -1.18
CA ALA A 244 -2.81 0.12 -0.54
C ALA A 244 -2.79 1.27 -1.55
N GLY A 245 -1.81 1.27 -2.48
CA GLY A 245 -1.74 2.22 -3.58
C GLY A 245 -2.95 2.16 -4.52
N GLY A 246 -3.41 0.96 -4.86
CA GLY A 246 -4.60 0.73 -5.67
C GLY A 246 -5.87 1.26 -5.00
N LEU A 247 -6.07 0.98 -3.71
CA LEU A 247 -7.20 1.49 -2.94
C LEU A 247 -7.21 3.01 -2.89
N MET A 248 -6.10 3.60 -2.44
CA MET A 248 -5.98 5.05 -2.28
C MET A 248 -6.03 5.78 -3.62
N GLY A 249 -5.43 5.21 -4.67
CA GLY A 249 -5.50 5.75 -6.02
C GLY A 249 -6.94 5.82 -6.55
N TYR A 250 -7.75 4.79 -6.30
CA TYR A 250 -9.15 4.79 -6.69
C TYR A 250 -9.97 5.81 -5.90
N ILE A 251 -9.83 5.85 -4.57
CA ILE A 251 -10.51 6.83 -3.70
C ILE A 251 -10.18 8.27 -4.16
N CYS A 252 -8.92 8.53 -4.41
CA CYS A 252 -8.41 9.81 -4.89
C CYS A 252 -9.03 10.20 -6.25
N ALA A 253 -9.10 9.26 -7.19
CA ALA A 253 -9.73 9.48 -8.50
C ALA A 253 -11.23 9.77 -8.41
N ARG A 254 -11.90 9.31 -7.33
CA ARG A 254 -13.31 9.57 -7.03
C ARG A 254 -13.54 10.84 -6.23
N GLY A 255 -12.50 11.36 -5.56
CA GLY A 255 -12.53 12.59 -4.76
C GLY A 255 -13.17 12.46 -3.37
N GLU A 256 -13.68 11.28 -3.00
CA GLU A 256 -14.34 11.04 -1.71
C GLU A 256 -14.20 9.59 -1.23
N PRO A 257 -14.14 9.34 0.08
CA PRO A 257 -14.08 7.99 0.66
C PRO A 257 -15.47 7.46 1.08
N SER A 258 -16.49 7.59 0.24
CA SER A 258 -17.82 7.04 0.57
C SER A 258 -17.80 5.50 0.65
N PRO A 259 -18.74 4.84 1.36
CA PRO A 259 -18.78 3.38 1.47
C PRO A 259 -18.79 2.67 0.12
N GLY A 260 -19.52 3.22 -0.85
CA GLY A 260 -19.57 2.68 -2.22
C GLY A 260 -18.23 2.79 -2.93
N VAL A 261 -17.53 3.92 -2.76
CA VAL A 261 -16.19 4.14 -3.32
C VAL A 261 -15.16 3.23 -2.65
N LEU A 262 -15.23 3.05 -1.34
CA LEU A 262 -14.35 2.11 -0.62
C LEU A 262 -14.51 0.69 -1.14
N ARG A 263 -15.74 0.18 -1.26
CA ARG A 263 -16.00 -1.18 -1.79
C ARG A 263 -15.52 -1.37 -3.22
N GLN A 264 -15.77 -0.41 -4.10
CA GLN A 264 -15.24 -0.45 -5.48
C GLN A 264 -13.71 -0.38 -5.48
N GLY A 265 -13.12 0.48 -4.65
CA GLY A 265 -11.68 0.62 -4.47
C GLY A 265 -11.00 -0.68 -4.04
N MET A 266 -11.66 -1.53 -3.25
CA MET A 266 -11.14 -2.84 -2.85
C MET A 266 -10.86 -3.75 -4.05
N PHE A 267 -11.68 -3.72 -5.10
CA PHE A 267 -11.41 -4.48 -6.33
C PHE A 267 -10.18 -3.96 -7.07
N PHE A 268 -10.03 -2.63 -7.17
CA PHE A 268 -8.82 -2.03 -7.76
C PHE A 268 -7.58 -2.33 -6.92
N ALA A 269 -7.69 -2.33 -5.60
CA ALA A 269 -6.63 -2.73 -4.68
C ALA A 269 -6.20 -4.18 -4.91
N ALA A 270 -7.16 -5.11 -4.96
CA ALA A 270 -6.90 -6.53 -5.23
C ALA A 270 -6.30 -6.74 -6.62
N ALA A 271 -6.74 -5.98 -7.64
CA ALA A 271 -6.16 -6.02 -8.97
C ALA A 271 -4.69 -5.55 -8.96
N MET A 272 -4.37 -4.44 -8.29
CA MET A 272 -2.98 -3.95 -8.22
C MET A 272 -2.07 -4.94 -7.47
N GLY A 273 -2.53 -5.51 -6.35
CA GLY A 273 -1.81 -6.58 -5.66
C GLY A 273 -1.56 -7.80 -6.55
N SER A 274 -2.59 -8.23 -7.32
CA SER A 274 -2.47 -9.36 -8.24
C SER A 274 -1.49 -9.10 -9.38
N PHE A 275 -1.44 -7.88 -9.93
CA PHE A 275 -0.45 -7.52 -10.93
C PHE A 275 0.97 -7.46 -10.36
N CYS A 276 1.13 -6.98 -9.12
CA CYS A 276 2.43 -6.92 -8.48
C CYS A 276 3.11 -8.28 -8.45
N VAL A 277 2.39 -9.31 -8.04
CA VAL A 277 2.96 -10.65 -7.85
C VAL A 277 3.24 -11.42 -9.14
N GLU A 278 2.85 -10.90 -10.31
CA GLU A 278 3.15 -11.49 -11.63
C GLU A 278 4.57 -11.19 -12.14
N GLY A 279 5.33 -10.33 -11.47
CA GLY A 279 6.69 -9.94 -11.85
C GLY A 279 7.65 -9.96 -10.67
N ILE A 280 8.93 -9.79 -10.92
CA ILE A 280 9.93 -9.56 -9.88
C ILE A 280 9.96 -8.06 -9.57
N GLY A 281 9.83 -7.71 -8.28
CA GLY A 281 9.73 -6.31 -7.87
C GLY A 281 8.59 -5.58 -8.59
N PRO A 282 8.74 -4.29 -8.92
CA PRO A 282 7.71 -3.51 -9.57
C PRO A 282 7.66 -3.65 -11.10
N GLU A 283 8.40 -4.58 -11.71
CA GLU A 283 8.53 -4.68 -13.17
C GLU A 283 7.18 -4.79 -13.89
N ARG A 284 6.29 -5.65 -13.41
CA ARG A 284 4.98 -5.83 -14.02
C ARG A 284 4.13 -4.56 -13.89
N LEU A 285 4.13 -3.94 -12.70
CA LEU A 285 3.43 -2.69 -12.43
C LEU A 285 3.93 -1.55 -13.33
N LEU A 286 5.24 -1.45 -13.55
CA LEU A 286 5.84 -0.45 -14.43
C LEU A 286 5.45 -0.60 -15.90
N ARG A 287 5.06 -1.80 -16.34
CA ARG A 287 4.63 -2.08 -17.72
C ARG A 287 3.12 -2.01 -17.92
N LEU A 288 2.33 -1.87 -16.83
CA LEU A 288 0.87 -1.83 -16.93
C LEU A 288 0.37 -0.57 -17.63
N GLY A 289 -0.63 -0.77 -18.48
CA GLY A 289 -1.48 0.28 -19.00
C GLY A 289 -2.89 0.23 -18.41
N ARG A 290 -3.68 1.28 -18.67
CA ARG A 290 -5.08 1.35 -18.22
C ARG A 290 -5.96 0.24 -18.84
N ALA A 291 -5.62 -0.22 -20.04
CA ALA A 291 -6.31 -1.32 -20.71
C ALA A 291 -6.16 -2.65 -19.94
N ASP A 292 -4.95 -2.94 -19.41
CA ASP A 292 -4.71 -4.13 -18.58
C ASP A 292 -5.59 -4.10 -17.32
N VAL A 293 -5.65 -2.93 -16.66
CA VAL A 293 -6.48 -2.75 -15.46
C VAL A 293 -7.95 -2.96 -15.80
N ALA A 294 -8.44 -2.36 -16.89
CA ALA A 294 -9.84 -2.51 -17.32
C ALA A 294 -10.19 -3.98 -17.63
N ALA A 295 -9.29 -4.69 -18.31
CA ALA A 295 -9.47 -6.12 -18.59
C ALA A 295 -9.54 -6.96 -17.29
N ARG A 296 -8.65 -6.69 -16.32
CA ARG A 296 -8.67 -7.34 -15.01
C ARG A 296 -9.96 -7.06 -14.26
N MET A 297 -10.45 -5.83 -14.29
CA MET A 297 -11.72 -5.46 -13.65
C MET A 297 -12.92 -6.16 -14.29
N THR A 298 -12.92 -6.33 -15.62
CA THR A 298 -13.95 -7.12 -16.30
C THR A 298 -13.91 -8.58 -15.87
N SER A 299 -12.72 -9.15 -15.70
CA SER A 299 -12.53 -10.51 -15.20
C SER A 299 -12.99 -10.65 -13.75
N PHE A 300 -12.69 -9.67 -12.89
CA PHE A 300 -13.19 -9.64 -11.51
C PHE A 300 -14.73 -9.61 -11.45
N ALA A 301 -15.38 -8.79 -12.29
CA ALA A 301 -16.82 -8.72 -12.33
C ALA A 301 -17.46 -10.09 -12.63
N ARG A 302 -16.86 -10.84 -13.57
CA ARG A 302 -17.29 -12.21 -13.88
C ARG A 302 -17.03 -13.20 -12.73
N LEU A 303 -15.90 -13.04 -12.02
CA LEU A 303 -15.52 -13.90 -10.91
C LEU A 303 -16.51 -13.85 -9.74
N VAL A 304 -17.13 -12.68 -9.51
CA VAL A 304 -18.08 -12.46 -8.40
C VAL A 304 -19.53 -12.44 -8.84
N ASP A 305 -19.81 -12.67 -10.11
CA ASP A 305 -21.17 -12.74 -10.65
C ASP A 305 -21.83 -14.08 -10.25
N HIS A 306 -22.89 -14.02 -9.49
CA HIS A 306 -23.66 -15.20 -9.06
C HIS A 306 -24.96 -15.40 -9.88
N GLY A 307 -25.14 -14.64 -10.97
CA GLY A 307 -26.21 -14.87 -11.95
C GLY A 307 -27.63 -14.48 -11.51
N GLY A 308 -27.79 -13.70 -10.45
CA GLY A 308 -29.11 -13.26 -10.02
C GLY A 308 -29.25 -12.95 -8.55
N GLU A 309 -30.50 -12.92 -8.05
CA GLU A 309 -30.81 -12.67 -6.66
C GLU A 309 -30.72 -13.96 -5.84
N LEU A 310 -30.12 -13.89 -4.64
CA LEU A 310 -30.02 -15.01 -3.72
C LEU A 310 -31.34 -15.10 -2.91
N VAL A 311 -32.23 -16.00 -3.32
CA VAL A 311 -33.49 -16.24 -2.64
C VAL A 311 -33.55 -17.66 -2.11
N LEU A 312 -34.31 -17.87 -1.02
CA LEU A 312 -34.57 -19.23 -0.53
C LEU A 312 -35.45 -20.00 -1.53
N PRO A 313 -35.09 -21.26 -1.83
CA PRO A 313 -35.94 -22.09 -2.63
C PRO A 313 -37.31 -22.30 -1.92
N ALA A 314 -38.39 -22.40 -2.70
CA ALA A 314 -39.74 -22.60 -2.21
C ALA A 314 -39.91 -23.98 -1.55
#